data_28f5a5b0a5b809a6d4bbad43d4b5491e
#
_entry.id   28f5a5b0a5b809a6d4bbad43d4b5491e
#
_cell.length_a   1.000
_cell.length_b   1.000
_cell.length_c   1.000
_cell.angle_alpha   90.00
_cell.angle_beta   90.00
_cell.angle_gamma   90.00
#
_symmetry.space_group_name_H-M   'P 1'
#
loop_
_entity.id
_entity.type
_entity.pdbx_description
1 polymer ?
#
loop_
_entity_poly.entity_id
_entity_poly.type
_entity_poly.pdbx_seq_one_letter_code
_entity_poly.pdbx_strand_id
1 'polypeptide(L)'
;MSEQFGKLDQALEDLKQGKLILVIDDPDRENEGDLICAAEHATPENVNAMASLAKGLICMPMSAEYCKKLGLEQMVEVNTDNHTTAFTVSIDHVDTLSLIHISEPTR
;
A
#
# COMPACT_ATOMS: atom_id res chain seq x y z
N MET A 1 8.08 -0.03 -24.08
CA MET A 1 7.46 0.88 -23.15
C MET A 1 7.10 2.19 -23.83
N SER A 2 5.93 2.60 -23.65
CA SER A 2 5.46 3.80 -24.28
C SER A 2 5.92 5.05 -23.54
N GLU A 3 6.19 6.11 -24.30
CA GLU A 3 6.59 7.38 -23.70
C GLU A 3 5.50 8.01 -22.87
N GLN A 4 4.25 7.67 -23.14
CA GLN A 4 3.13 8.24 -22.40
C GLN A 4 3.09 7.76 -20.95
N PHE A 5 3.79 6.68 -20.63
CA PHE A 5 3.84 6.17 -19.27
C PHE A 5 5.10 6.58 -18.52
N GLY A 6 5.96 7.37 -19.16
CA GLY A 6 7.19 7.76 -18.53
C GLY A 6 8.21 6.66 -18.48
N LYS A 7 9.32 6.95 -17.83
CA LYS A 7 10.43 6.02 -17.75
C LYS A 7 10.64 5.55 -16.32
N LEU A 8 11.13 4.34 -16.19
CA LEU A 8 11.41 3.76 -14.88
C LEU A 8 12.41 4.60 -14.09
N ASP A 9 13.43 5.11 -14.79
CA ASP A 9 14.45 5.92 -14.11
C ASP A 9 13.84 7.15 -13.45
N GLN A 10 12.91 7.79 -14.15
CA GLN A 10 12.27 8.96 -13.61
C GLN A 10 11.39 8.61 -12.40
N ALA A 11 10.71 7.46 -12.47
CA ALA A 11 9.87 7.03 -11.37
C ALA A 11 10.71 6.76 -10.12
N LEU A 12 11.86 6.11 -10.30
CA LEU A 12 12.74 5.84 -9.18
C LEU A 12 13.27 7.12 -8.57
N GLU A 13 13.58 8.10 -9.41
CA GLU A 13 14.05 9.37 -8.92
C GLU A 13 12.96 10.10 -8.14
N ASP A 14 11.74 10.03 -8.64
CA ASP A 14 10.60 10.66 -7.96
C ASP A 14 10.38 10.03 -6.59
N LEU A 15 10.50 8.71 -6.51
CA LEU A 15 10.37 8.03 -5.22
C LEU A 15 11.45 8.48 -4.24
N LYS A 16 12.67 8.64 -4.71
CA LYS A 16 13.76 9.11 -3.85
C LYS A 16 13.47 10.50 -3.31
N GLN A 17 12.81 11.33 -4.09
CA GLN A 17 12.52 12.70 -3.70
C GLN A 17 11.26 12.80 -2.83
N GLY A 18 10.62 11.69 -2.54
CA GLY A 18 9.45 11.70 -1.69
C GLY A 18 8.15 11.98 -2.42
N LYS A 19 8.15 11.83 -3.73
CA LYS A 19 6.95 12.07 -4.52
C LYS A 19 6.13 10.80 -4.64
N LEU A 20 4.84 10.98 -4.89
CA LEU A 20 3.97 9.88 -5.23
C LEU A 20 4.10 9.57 -6.71
N ILE A 21 4.03 8.30 -7.04
CA ILE A 21 3.97 7.90 -8.44
C ILE A 21 2.74 7.03 -8.65
N LEU A 22 2.27 6.98 -9.88
CA LEU A 22 1.15 6.13 -10.25
C LEU A 22 1.68 4.96 -11.05
N VAL A 23 1.46 3.76 -10.56
CA VAL A 23 1.89 2.55 -11.25
C VAL A 23 0.65 1.82 -11.71
N ILE A 24 0.63 1.45 -12.99
CA ILE A 24 -0.51 0.77 -13.57
C ILE A 24 -0.13 -0.67 -13.83
N ASP A 25 -0.97 -1.55 -13.35
CA ASP A 25 -0.78 -2.98 -13.48
C ASP A 25 -1.05 -3.45 -14.90
N ASP A 26 -0.55 -4.64 -15.23
CA ASP A 26 -0.78 -5.25 -16.53
C ASP A 26 -2.27 -5.50 -16.72
N PRO A 27 -2.81 -5.18 -17.92
CA PRO A 27 -4.22 -5.45 -18.19
C PRO A 27 -4.60 -6.92 -18.00
N ASP A 28 -3.65 -7.83 -18.20
CA ASP A 28 -3.92 -9.25 -18.02
C ASP A 28 -3.92 -9.68 -16.57
N ARG A 29 -3.52 -8.80 -15.67
CA ARG A 29 -3.55 -9.10 -14.24
C ARG A 29 -4.73 -8.37 -13.62
N GLU A 30 -4.50 -7.30 -12.89
CA GLU A 30 -5.58 -6.57 -12.24
C GLU A 30 -6.04 -5.36 -13.02
N ASN A 31 -5.17 -4.85 -13.89
CA ASN A 31 -5.48 -3.68 -14.70
C ASN A 31 -5.93 -2.50 -13.83
N GLU A 32 -5.22 -2.28 -12.74
CA GLU A 32 -5.54 -1.21 -11.79
C GLU A 32 -4.34 -0.33 -11.57
N GLY A 33 -4.60 0.89 -11.12
CA GLY A 33 -3.55 1.81 -10.80
C GLY A 33 -3.38 1.95 -9.31
N ASP A 34 -2.14 2.11 -8.86
CA ASP A 34 -1.81 2.30 -7.47
C ASP A 34 -0.97 3.54 -7.29
N LEU A 35 -1.26 4.31 -6.25
CA LEU A 35 -0.37 5.38 -5.84
C LEU A 35 0.66 4.81 -4.89
N ILE A 36 1.92 5.11 -5.15
CA ILE A 36 3.03 4.53 -4.41
C ILE A 36 3.97 5.63 -3.96
N CYS A 37 4.47 5.51 -2.74
CA CYS A 37 5.58 6.34 -2.28
C CYS A 37 6.55 5.45 -1.53
N ALA A 38 7.78 5.94 -1.38
CA ALA A 38 8.75 5.21 -0.59
C ALA A 38 8.33 5.23 0.89
N ALA A 39 8.53 4.12 1.58
CA ALA A 39 8.09 4.02 2.97
C ALA A 39 8.74 5.09 3.84
N GLU A 40 10.00 5.43 3.57
CA GLU A 40 10.69 6.45 4.36
C GLU A 40 10.07 7.83 4.15
N HIS A 41 9.25 7.99 3.12
CA HIS A 41 8.58 9.25 2.82
C HIS A 41 7.08 9.17 3.05
N ALA A 42 6.63 8.24 3.91
CA ALA A 42 5.22 8.12 4.24
C ALA A 42 4.84 9.19 5.26
N THR A 43 4.86 10.43 4.81
CA THR A 43 4.50 11.58 5.65
C THR A 43 3.00 11.69 5.75
N PRO A 44 2.48 12.47 6.72
CA PRO A 44 1.04 12.70 6.79
C PRO A 44 0.48 13.25 5.48
N GLU A 45 1.23 14.13 4.82
CA GLU A 45 0.80 14.70 3.55
C GLU A 45 0.65 13.64 2.48
N ASN A 46 1.65 12.76 2.35
CA ASN A 46 1.61 11.72 1.34
C ASN A 46 0.52 10.70 1.62
N VAL A 47 0.39 10.27 2.88
CA VAL A 47 -0.63 9.31 3.23
C VAL A 47 -2.02 9.90 3.01
N ASN A 48 -2.21 11.15 3.38
CA ASN A 48 -3.48 11.81 3.16
C ASN A 48 -3.80 11.93 1.67
N ALA A 49 -2.78 12.22 0.86
CA ALA A 49 -2.99 12.29 -0.59
C ALA A 49 -3.42 10.93 -1.14
N MET A 50 -2.79 9.86 -0.67
CA MET A 50 -3.16 8.53 -1.12
C MET A 50 -4.61 8.22 -0.76
N ALA A 51 -5.00 8.52 0.46
CA ALA A 51 -6.36 8.24 0.91
C ALA A 51 -7.36 9.09 0.14
N SER A 52 -7.04 10.35 -0.09
CA SER A 52 -7.98 11.28 -0.72
C SER A 52 -8.13 11.04 -2.21
N LEU A 53 -7.03 10.73 -2.88
CA LEU A 53 -7.02 10.62 -4.33
C LEU A 53 -7.34 9.21 -4.81
N ALA A 54 -6.73 8.22 -4.20
CA ALA A 54 -6.92 6.84 -4.65
C ALA A 54 -8.10 6.16 -3.97
N LYS A 55 -8.38 6.53 -2.72
CA LYS A 55 -9.57 6.06 -2.01
C LYS A 55 -9.64 4.55 -1.87
N GLY A 56 -8.49 3.93 -1.82
CA GLY A 56 -8.46 2.49 -1.67
C GLY A 56 -7.83 2.09 -0.37
N LEU A 57 -7.46 0.82 -0.32
CA LEU A 57 -6.78 0.29 0.85
C LEU A 57 -5.34 0.74 0.85
N ILE A 58 -4.86 1.22 1.98
CA ILE A 58 -3.47 1.61 2.12
C ILE A 58 -2.71 0.41 2.65
N CYS A 59 -1.70 0.00 1.88
CA CYS A 59 -0.93 -1.19 2.18
C CYS A 59 0.54 -0.85 2.28
N MET A 60 1.26 -1.62 3.09
CA MET A 60 2.70 -1.51 3.15
C MET A 60 3.30 -2.89 2.93
N PRO A 61 3.81 -3.16 1.73
CA PRO A 61 4.45 -4.44 1.47
C PRO A 61 5.67 -4.61 2.36
N MET A 62 5.85 -5.82 2.87
CA MET A 62 7.02 -6.11 3.68
C MET A 62 7.33 -7.58 3.59
N SER A 63 8.55 -7.94 3.94
CA SER A 63 8.99 -9.31 3.85
C SER A 63 8.28 -10.18 4.87
N ALA A 64 8.21 -11.48 4.58
CA ALA A 64 7.62 -12.42 5.51
C ALA A 64 8.40 -12.43 6.83
N GLU A 65 9.70 -12.27 6.72
CA GLU A 65 10.57 -12.26 7.90
C GLU A 65 10.23 -11.07 8.79
N TYR A 66 10.01 -9.91 8.20
CA TYR A 66 9.68 -8.72 8.94
C TYR A 66 8.30 -8.83 9.57
N CYS A 67 7.35 -9.41 8.85
CA CYS A 67 6.03 -9.65 9.38
C CYS A 67 6.09 -10.55 10.61
N LYS A 68 6.89 -11.61 10.52
CA LYS A 68 7.04 -12.53 11.62
C LYS A 68 7.65 -11.83 12.83
N LYS A 69 8.63 -10.98 12.59
CA LYS A 69 9.29 -10.24 13.65
C LYS A 69 8.32 -9.34 14.40
N LEU A 70 7.36 -8.76 13.68
CA LEU A 70 6.36 -7.87 14.25
C LEU A 70 5.14 -8.59 14.76
N GLY A 71 5.07 -9.91 14.59
CA GLY A 71 3.92 -10.68 15.05
C GLY A 71 2.71 -10.55 14.14
N LEU A 72 2.91 -10.17 12.89
CA LEU A 72 1.82 -10.03 11.94
C LEU A 72 1.57 -11.34 11.21
N GLU A 73 0.32 -11.77 11.21
CA GLU A 73 -0.05 -13.02 10.57
C GLU A 73 -1.01 -12.75 9.43
N GLN A 74 -1.11 -13.71 8.54
CA GLN A 74 -2.02 -13.57 7.42
C GLN A 74 -3.47 -13.47 7.91
N MET A 75 -4.24 -12.66 7.21
CA MET A 75 -5.63 -12.48 7.55
C MET A 75 -6.42 -13.76 7.37
N VAL A 76 -6.06 -14.55 6.36
CA VAL A 76 -6.63 -15.86 6.14
C VAL A 76 -5.51 -16.86 5.95
N GLU A 77 -5.71 -18.07 6.45
CA GLU A 77 -4.70 -19.10 6.37
C GLU A 77 -4.50 -19.59 4.95
N VAL A 78 -5.61 -19.78 4.25
CA VAL A 78 -5.57 -20.23 2.86
C VAL A 78 -5.99 -19.04 2.01
N ASN A 79 -5.09 -18.63 1.13
CA ASN A 79 -5.35 -17.49 0.28
C ASN A 79 -6.20 -17.93 -0.92
N THR A 80 -7.44 -17.47 -0.97
CA THR A 80 -8.36 -17.83 -2.05
C THR A 80 -8.45 -16.74 -3.11
N ASP A 81 -7.65 -15.69 -2.98
CA ASP A 81 -7.60 -14.62 -3.96
C ASP A 81 -7.07 -15.17 -5.27
N ASN A 82 -7.71 -14.82 -6.39
CA ASN A 82 -7.27 -15.24 -7.71
C ASN A 82 -5.85 -14.79 -8.02
N HIS A 83 -5.42 -13.73 -7.40
CA HIS A 83 -4.09 -13.16 -7.66
C HIS A 83 -3.08 -13.56 -6.61
N THR A 84 -3.45 -14.43 -5.72
CA THR A 84 -2.58 -14.99 -4.67
C THR A 84 -1.94 -13.91 -3.80
N THR A 85 -2.64 -12.80 -3.63
CA THR A 85 -2.15 -11.73 -2.76
C THR A 85 -2.37 -12.12 -1.31
N ALA A 86 -1.31 -12.03 -0.51
CA ALA A 86 -1.38 -12.37 0.91
C ALA A 86 -1.39 -11.11 1.75
N PHE A 87 -2.44 -10.96 2.55
CA PHE A 87 -2.57 -9.82 3.45
C PHE A 87 -2.47 -10.28 4.89
N THR A 88 -1.87 -9.44 5.72
CA THR A 88 -1.94 -9.63 7.17
C THR A 88 -3.21 -8.94 7.68
N VAL A 89 -3.46 -9.12 8.98
CA VAL A 89 -4.51 -8.32 9.61
C VAL A 89 -4.07 -6.86 9.59
N SER A 90 -5.06 -5.98 9.61
CA SER A 90 -4.80 -4.54 9.60
C SER A 90 -4.23 -4.11 10.94
N ILE A 91 -3.36 -3.11 10.91
CA ILE A 91 -2.77 -2.57 12.12
C ILE A 91 -2.85 -1.05 12.09
N ASP A 92 -2.69 -0.47 13.28
CA ASP A 92 -2.65 0.97 13.43
C ASP A 92 -1.68 1.31 14.52
N HIS A 93 -1.22 2.54 14.50
CA HIS A 93 -0.36 3.01 15.59
C HIS A 93 -1.17 3.10 16.87
N VAL A 94 -0.52 2.80 18.01
CA VAL A 94 -1.21 2.75 19.28
C VAL A 94 -1.88 4.09 19.62
N ASP A 95 -1.31 5.18 19.16
CA ASP A 95 -1.85 6.51 19.44
C ASP A 95 -3.17 6.78 18.73
N THR A 96 -3.55 5.94 17.76
CA THR A 96 -4.78 6.15 17.01
C THR A 96 -5.86 5.13 17.36
N LEU A 97 -5.67 4.35 18.41
CA LEU A 97 -6.63 3.30 18.75
C LEU A 97 -8.02 3.84 19.06
N SER A 98 -8.09 5.02 19.65
CA SER A 98 -9.39 5.60 19.97
C SER A 98 -10.19 5.90 18.71
N LEU A 99 -9.51 6.29 17.64
CA LEU A 99 -10.16 6.55 16.38
C LEU A 99 -10.67 5.26 15.73
N ILE A 100 -9.95 4.19 15.93
CA ILE A 100 -10.39 2.90 15.41
C ILE A 100 -11.72 2.50 16.02
N HIS A 101 -11.85 2.67 17.32
CA HIS A 101 -13.08 2.32 18.01
C HIS A 101 -14.26 3.15 17.55
N ILE A 102 -14.01 4.35 17.10
CA ILE A 102 -15.07 5.24 16.64
C ILE A 102 -15.45 4.92 15.20
N SER A 103 -14.46 4.75 14.35
CA SER A 103 -14.69 4.74 12.91
C SER A 103 -14.82 3.33 12.33
N GLU A 104 -14.48 2.31 13.11
CA GLU A 104 -14.41 0.99 12.53
C GLU A 104 -15.14 -0.02 13.37
N PRO A 105 -16.41 -0.06 13.25
CA PRO A 105 -17.18 -0.92 14.12
C PRO A 105 -17.16 -2.38 13.75
N THR A 106 -16.94 -2.69 12.50
CA THR A 106 -17.23 -4.03 12.06
C THR A 106 -16.08 -4.65 11.35
N ARG A 107 -15.02 -4.60 11.89
CA ARG A 107 -13.92 -5.21 11.19
C ARG A 107 -13.79 -6.67 11.42
#